data_d36da8ba6d83d000b1298e1ab0b98e50
#
_entry.id   d36da8ba6d83d000b1298e1ab0b98e50
#
_cell.length_a   1.000
_cell.length_b   1.000
_cell.length_c   1.000
_cell.angle_alpha   90.00
_cell.angle_beta   90.00
_cell.angle_gamma   90.00
#
_symmetry.space_group_name_H-M   'P 1'
#
loop_
_entity.id
_entity.type
_entity.pdbx_description
1 polymer ?
#
loop_
_entity_poly.entity_id
_entity_poly.type
_entity_poly.pdbx_seq_one_letter_code
_entity_poly.pdbx_strand_id
1 'polypeptide(L)'
;MIRLKNDKQIEGIRKSCHLLADMFKFVIPQVKAGMSTKDVDDLCKHFIVSHGGKPAWYKEDFPGAACISINEEVIHGIPSKKKIIQDGDLVSLDVGINLDGYISDSSHTVLVGNVKPELKKLDDVTLQCLQAGIAACKPGNRIGDIAHAVQEIAEKHGYGIVYEYCGHGVGLDVHEDPSIPNTLDALDSNPRIQAGMVLAIEPMINLGTADVKVLKDGWTVVTADGKPSAHEEHTVAVFRDHTEILTALDY
;
A
#
# COMPACT_ATOMS: atom_id res chain seq x y z
N MET A 1 10.77 -16.21 -9.13
CA MET A 1 12.23 -15.86 -9.17
C MET A 1 12.38 -14.36 -9.09
N ILE A 2 13.19 -13.86 -8.15
CA ILE A 2 13.41 -12.42 -7.94
C ILE A 2 14.01 -11.78 -9.21
N ARG A 3 13.38 -10.72 -9.70
CA ARG A 3 13.82 -9.96 -10.88
C ARG A 3 14.59 -8.71 -10.45
N LEU A 4 15.91 -8.70 -10.66
CA LEU A 4 16.71 -7.49 -10.43
C LEU A 4 16.57 -6.55 -11.62
N LYS A 5 16.22 -5.31 -11.36
CA LYS A 5 16.04 -4.26 -12.37
C LYS A 5 17.36 -3.57 -12.64
N ASN A 6 17.62 -3.27 -13.90
CA ASN A 6 18.73 -2.41 -14.30
C ASN A 6 18.35 -0.92 -14.15
N ASP A 7 19.35 -0.04 -14.28
CA ASP A 7 19.18 1.42 -14.08
C ASP A 7 18.08 2.02 -14.96
N LYS A 8 17.97 1.57 -16.22
CA LYS A 8 16.94 2.03 -17.16
C LYS A 8 15.53 1.62 -16.70
N GLN A 9 15.40 0.40 -16.17
CA GLN A 9 14.12 -0.09 -15.65
C GLN A 9 13.74 0.64 -14.36
N ILE A 10 14.70 0.86 -13.43
CA ILE A 10 14.45 1.64 -12.21
C ILE A 10 14.01 3.06 -12.57
N GLU A 11 14.65 3.70 -13.56
CA GLU A 11 14.25 5.04 -13.99
C GLU A 11 12.85 5.07 -14.61
N GLY A 12 12.46 4.05 -15.36
CA GLY A 12 11.08 3.89 -15.86
C GLY A 12 10.07 3.73 -14.73
N ILE A 13 10.38 2.89 -13.74
CA ILE A 13 9.54 2.68 -12.55
C ILE A 13 9.45 3.97 -11.72
N ARG A 14 10.57 4.69 -11.54
CA ARG A 14 10.61 6.00 -10.85
C ARG A 14 9.62 6.99 -11.47
N LYS A 15 9.58 7.11 -12.80
CA LYS A 15 8.62 7.97 -13.49
C LYS A 15 7.18 7.58 -13.22
N SER A 16 6.87 6.29 -13.20
CA SER A 16 5.55 5.79 -12.81
C SER A 16 5.24 6.13 -11.35
N CYS A 17 6.20 5.97 -10.43
CA CYS A 17 6.06 6.30 -9.01
C CYS A 17 5.85 7.80 -8.78
N HIS A 18 6.56 8.67 -9.50
CA HIS A 18 6.35 10.13 -9.42
C HIS A 18 4.95 10.52 -9.93
N LEU A 19 4.48 9.91 -11.02
CA LEU A 19 3.11 10.12 -11.49
C LEU A 19 2.08 9.68 -10.44
N LEU A 20 2.32 8.56 -9.76
CA LEU A 20 1.48 8.07 -8.68
C LEU A 20 1.49 9.03 -7.48
N ALA A 21 2.66 9.52 -7.07
CA ALA A 21 2.78 10.52 -6.01
C ALA A 21 2.04 11.83 -6.35
N ASP A 22 2.14 12.29 -7.60
CA ASP A 22 1.38 13.47 -8.07
C ASP A 22 -0.13 13.22 -8.10
N MET A 23 -0.56 12.00 -8.43
CA MET A 23 -1.96 11.59 -8.33
C MET A 23 -2.46 11.70 -6.88
N PHE A 24 -1.70 11.18 -5.88
CA PHE A 24 -2.07 11.30 -4.47
C PHE A 24 -2.12 12.76 -4.01
N LYS A 25 -1.15 13.60 -4.37
CA LYS A 25 -1.17 15.04 -4.08
C LYS A 25 -2.43 15.73 -4.64
N PHE A 26 -2.93 15.27 -5.79
CA PHE A 26 -4.14 15.80 -6.40
C PHE A 26 -5.43 15.25 -5.74
N VAL A 27 -5.48 13.95 -5.46
CA VAL A 27 -6.71 13.27 -5.01
C VAL A 27 -6.94 13.45 -3.50
N ILE A 28 -5.93 13.22 -2.65
CA ILE A 28 -6.09 13.21 -1.18
C ILE A 28 -6.77 14.48 -0.65
N PRO A 29 -6.40 15.70 -1.05
CA PRO A 29 -7.06 16.93 -0.56
C PRO A 29 -8.53 17.08 -0.96
N GLN A 30 -9.01 16.27 -1.90
CA GLN A 30 -10.40 16.31 -2.38
C GLN A 30 -11.28 15.28 -1.69
N VAL A 31 -10.70 14.26 -1.02
CA VAL A 31 -11.45 13.21 -0.31
C VAL A 31 -12.15 13.82 0.90
N LYS A 32 -13.47 13.68 0.97
CA LYS A 32 -14.30 14.25 2.03
C LYS A 32 -15.60 13.48 2.25
N ALA A 33 -16.18 13.67 3.41
CA ALA A 33 -17.50 13.13 3.73
C ALA A 33 -18.56 13.53 2.69
N GLY A 34 -19.43 12.59 2.36
CA GLY A 34 -20.48 12.72 1.34
C GLY A 34 -20.08 12.26 -0.05
N MET A 35 -18.79 12.06 -0.33
CA MET A 35 -18.36 11.40 -1.56
C MET A 35 -18.60 9.90 -1.50
N SER A 36 -18.95 9.30 -2.62
CA SER A 36 -18.89 7.83 -2.73
C SER A 36 -17.45 7.38 -3.02
N THR A 37 -17.11 6.14 -2.67
CA THR A 37 -15.82 5.57 -3.04
C THR A 37 -15.65 5.52 -4.57
N LYS A 38 -16.75 5.45 -5.33
CA LYS A 38 -16.72 5.55 -6.78
C LYS A 38 -16.33 6.94 -7.29
N ASP A 39 -16.71 8.02 -6.59
CA ASP A 39 -16.29 9.38 -6.97
C ASP A 39 -14.78 9.54 -6.79
N VAL A 40 -14.21 8.95 -5.73
CA VAL A 40 -12.74 8.96 -5.50
C VAL A 40 -12.02 8.10 -6.55
N ASP A 41 -12.52 6.91 -6.87
CA ASP A 41 -12.00 6.07 -7.96
C ASP A 41 -11.99 6.80 -9.31
N ASP A 42 -13.08 7.54 -9.60
CA ASP A 42 -13.19 8.33 -10.84
C ASP A 42 -12.17 9.48 -10.88
N LEU A 43 -11.84 10.11 -9.76
CA LEU A 43 -10.76 11.10 -9.66
C LEU A 43 -9.39 10.46 -9.93
N CYS A 44 -9.07 9.33 -9.30
CA CYS A 44 -7.84 8.58 -9.54
C CYS A 44 -7.72 8.20 -11.03
N LYS A 45 -8.75 7.58 -11.58
CA LYS A 45 -8.80 7.17 -12.99
C LYS A 45 -8.60 8.34 -13.92
N HIS A 46 -9.32 9.45 -13.69
CA HIS A 46 -9.22 10.64 -14.53
C HIS A 46 -7.79 11.18 -14.55
N PHE A 47 -7.17 11.32 -13.37
CA PHE A 47 -5.79 11.79 -13.27
C PHE A 47 -4.83 10.89 -14.04
N ILE A 48 -4.86 9.58 -13.74
CA ILE A 48 -3.97 8.57 -14.34
C ILE A 48 -4.06 8.62 -15.87
N VAL A 49 -5.27 8.55 -16.43
CA VAL A 49 -5.49 8.50 -17.88
C VAL A 49 -5.12 9.82 -18.56
N SER A 50 -5.44 10.96 -17.96
CA SER A 50 -5.12 12.28 -18.54
C SER A 50 -3.61 12.57 -18.57
N HIS A 51 -2.81 11.85 -17.76
CA HIS A 51 -1.35 11.93 -17.74
C HIS A 51 -0.65 10.76 -18.47
N GLY A 52 -1.39 10.02 -19.30
CA GLY A 52 -0.83 8.95 -20.15
C GLY A 52 -0.60 7.61 -19.48
N GLY A 53 -0.94 7.46 -18.18
CA GLY A 53 -0.89 6.21 -17.46
C GLY A 53 -2.13 5.33 -17.68
N LYS A 54 -2.06 4.12 -17.14
CA LYS A 54 -3.20 3.18 -17.05
C LYS A 54 -3.30 2.68 -15.61
N PRO A 55 -4.51 2.52 -15.03
CA PRO A 55 -4.66 1.84 -13.75
C PRO A 55 -4.04 0.44 -13.81
N ALA A 56 -3.14 0.13 -12.87
CA ALA A 56 -2.42 -1.15 -12.88
C ALA A 56 -3.35 -2.32 -12.53
N TRP A 57 -4.33 -2.09 -11.67
CA TRP A 57 -5.30 -3.09 -11.18
C TRP A 57 -6.16 -3.72 -12.27
N TYR A 58 -6.34 -3.06 -13.43
CA TYR A 58 -7.02 -3.67 -14.58
C TYR A 58 -6.29 -4.90 -15.14
N LYS A 59 -5.00 -5.04 -14.87
CA LYS A 59 -4.22 -6.23 -15.24
C LYS A 59 -4.53 -7.43 -14.34
N GLU A 60 -5.02 -7.16 -13.14
CA GLU A 60 -5.43 -8.15 -12.14
C GLU A 60 -6.95 -8.42 -12.16
N ASP A 61 -7.67 -7.92 -13.18
CA ASP A 61 -9.13 -8.01 -13.30
C ASP A 61 -9.91 -7.34 -12.15
N PHE A 62 -9.27 -6.44 -11.39
CA PHE A 62 -9.95 -5.66 -10.36
C PHE A 62 -10.93 -4.66 -10.98
N PRO A 63 -12.17 -4.51 -10.45
CA PRO A 63 -13.22 -3.71 -11.10
C PRO A 63 -13.12 -2.19 -10.89
N GLY A 64 -12.00 -1.67 -10.34
CA GLY A 64 -11.72 -0.26 -10.10
C GLY A 64 -10.34 0.19 -10.58
N ALA A 65 -10.12 1.49 -10.66
CA ALA A 65 -8.81 2.08 -10.88
C ALA A 65 -7.99 2.18 -9.59
N ALA A 66 -8.69 2.20 -8.46
CA ALA A 66 -8.15 2.25 -7.10
C ALA A 66 -8.89 1.25 -6.20
N CYS A 67 -8.17 0.60 -5.26
CA CYS A 67 -8.76 -0.04 -4.12
C CYS A 67 -9.09 1.03 -3.08
N ILE A 68 -10.33 1.09 -2.58
CA ILE A 68 -10.75 2.10 -1.61
C ILE A 68 -11.42 1.41 -0.45
N SER A 69 -10.68 1.29 0.63
CA SER A 69 -11.04 0.54 1.83
C SER A 69 -11.39 1.49 2.97
N ILE A 70 -12.57 1.30 3.61
CA ILE A 70 -13.07 2.18 4.67
C ILE A 70 -13.13 1.41 5.99
N ASN A 71 -12.53 1.97 7.04
CA ASN A 71 -12.58 1.50 8.43
C ASN A 71 -12.15 0.02 8.57
N GLU A 72 -13.10 -0.91 8.79
CA GLU A 72 -12.82 -2.36 8.92
C GLU A 72 -12.41 -3.04 7.63
N GLU A 73 -12.50 -2.38 6.48
CA GLU A 73 -11.94 -2.88 5.23
C GLU A 73 -10.41 -2.69 5.26
N VAL A 74 -9.69 -3.78 5.14
CA VAL A 74 -8.22 -3.79 5.21
C VAL A 74 -7.63 -3.37 3.88
N ILE A 75 -7.97 -4.13 2.81
CA ILE A 75 -7.49 -3.93 1.44
C ILE A 75 -8.56 -4.34 0.42
N HIS A 76 -8.31 -4.04 -0.85
CA HIS A 76 -9.09 -4.45 -2.02
C HIS A 76 -10.56 -4.00 -1.96
N GLY A 77 -10.86 -2.91 -1.27
CA GLY A 77 -12.21 -2.34 -1.23
C GLY A 77 -12.67 -1.92 -2.63
N ILE A 78 -13.73 -2.58 -3.14
CA ILE A 78 -14.28 -2.26 -4.47
C ILE A 78 -14.98 -0.89 -4.43
N PRO A 79 -14.63 0.04 -5.35
CA PRO A 79 -15.30 1.33 -5.47
C PRO A 79 -16.79 1.18 -5.78
N SER A 80 -17.66 1.89 -5.05
CA SER A 80 -19.12 1.80 -5.20
C SER A 80 -19.80 3.14 -4.97
N LYS A 81 -20.80 3.45 -5.80
CA LYS A 81 -21.69 4.61 -5.60
C LYS A 81 -22.52 4.51 -4.32
N LYS A 82 -22.67 3.31 -3.77
CA LYS A 82 -23.46 3.05 -2.55
C LYS A 82 -22.62 3.17 -1.27
N LYS A 83 -21.30 3.11 -1.38
CA LYS A 83 -20.37 3.23 -0.25
C LYS A 83 -20.00 4.71 -0.12
N ILE A 84 -20.62 5.38 0.84
CA ILE A 84 -20.47 6.83 1.07
C ILE A 84 -19.54 7.07 2.25
N ILE A 85 -18.47 7.81 2.02
CA ILE A 85 -17.50 8.24 3.04
C ILE A 85 -18.18 9.15 4.05
N GLN A 86 -17.98 8.90 5.33
CA GLN A 86 -18.57 9.65 6.44
C GLN A 86 -17.53 10.51 7.17
N ASP A 87 -17.99 11.49 7.95
CA ASP A 87 -17.15 12.22 8.88
C ASP A 87 -16.64 11.28 9.98
N GLY A 88 -15.32 11.22 10.15
CA GLY A 88 -14.67 10.32 11.09
C GLY A 88 -14.12 9.02 10.50
N ASP A 89 -14.29 8.77 9.19
CA ASP A 89 -13.77 7.58 8.53
C ASP A 89 -12.24 7.61 8.32
N LEU A 90 -11.62 6.42 8.41
CA LEU A 90 -10.35 6.11 7.79
C LEU A 90 -10.61 5.58 6.37
N VAL A 91 -9.95 6.15 5.37
CA VAL A 91 -10.10 5.74 3.98
C VAL A 91 -8.73 5.43 3.41
N SER A 92 -8.39 4.15 3.27
CA SER A 92 -7.15 3.72 2.62
C SER A 92 -7.34 3.73 1.11
N LEU A 93 -6.51 4.49 0.42
CA LEU A 93 -6.44 4.59 -1.04
C LEU A 93 -5.20 3.83 -1.51
N ASP A 94 -5.39 2.69 -2.13
CA ASP A 94 -4.33 1.85 -2.68
C ASP A 94 -4.43 1.88 -4.21
N VAL A 95 -3.37 2.39 -4.86
CA VAL A 95 -3.38 2.71 -6.28
C VAL A 95 -2.07 2.31 -6.95
N GLY A 96 -2.21 1.57 -8.06
CA GLY A 96 -1.11 1.28 -8.94
C GLY A 96 -1.26 1.96 -10.31
N ILE A 97 -0.14 2.41 -10.88
CA ILE A 97 -0.08 2.98 -12.23
C ILE A 97 0.84 2.15 -13.13
N ASN A 98 0.38 1.85 -14.33
CA ASN A 98 1.23 1.37 -15.41
C ASN A 98 1.52 2.54 -16.35
N LEU A 99 2.76 3.02 -16.36
CA LEU A 99 3.25 4.05 -17.27
C LEU A 99 4.30 3.41 -18.20
N ASP A 100 3.97 3.31 -19.50
CA ASP A 100 4.86 2.76 -20.54
C ASP A 100 5.41 1.35 -20.22
N GLY A 101 4.63 0.52 -19.50
CA GLY A 101 5.02 -0.83 -19.11
C GLY A 101 5.79 -0.91 -17.78
N TYR A 102 5.98 0.21 -17.08
CA TYR A 102 6.55 0.27 -15.74
C TYR A 102 5.46 0.51 -14.70
N ILE A 103 5.45 -0.29 -13.65
CA ILE A 103 4.39 -0.30 -12.64
C ILE A 103 4.90 0.31 -11.33
N SER A 104 4.08 1.19 -10.79
CA SER A 104 4.20 1.75 -9.44
C SER A 104 3.05 1.29 -8.57
N ASP A 105 3.28 1.26 -7.27
CA ASP A 105 2.32 0.84 -6.24
C ASP A 105 2.50 1.68 -4.98
N SER A 106 1.41 2.13 -4.37
CA SER A 106 1.44 2.85 -3.09
C SER A 106 0.05 2.97 -2.49
N SER A 107 -0.02 3.00 -1.18
CA SER A 107 -1.25 3.21 -0.42
C SER A 107 -1.09 4.32 0.63
N HIS A 108 -2.13 5.13 0.77
CA HIS A 108 -2.23 6.15 1.84
C HIS A 108 -3.59 6.12 2.50
N THR A 109 -3.59 6.18 3.83
CA THR A 109 -4.81 6.30 4.64
C THR A 109 -5.17 7.77 4.85
N VAL A 110 -6.37 8.16 4.44
CA VAL A 110 -6.91 9.51 4.59
C VAL A 110 -7.83 9.58 5.80
N LEU A 111 -7.54 10.48 6.72
CA LEU A 111 -8.37 10.77 7.90
C LEU A 111 -9.46 11.79 7.51
N VAL A 112 -10.71 11.38 7.41
CA VAL A 112 -11.79 12.22 6.90
C VAL A 112 -12.52 12.96 8.05
N GLY A 113 -12.35 14.28 8.12
CA GLY A 113 -13.04 15.13 9.08
C GLY A 113 -12.66 14.88 10.55
N ASN A 114 -13.64 14.63 11.43
CA ASN A 114 -13.44 14.51 12.88
C ASN A 114 -13.15 13.07 13.30
N VAL A 115 -11.98 12.56 12.95
CA VAL A 115 -11.53 11.19 13.27
C VAL A 115 -11.22 11.06 14.76
N LYS A 116 -11.66 9.96 15.38
CA LYS A 116 -11.39 9.64 16.80
C LYS A 116 -9.88 9.51 17.06
N PRO A 117 -9.40 9.92 18.26
CA PRO A 117 -7.97 9.86 18.59
C PRO A 117 -7.34 8.45 18.45
N GLU A 118 -8.11 7.40 18.78
CA GLU A 118 -7.64 6.01 18.66
C GLU A 118 -7.36 5.61 17.19
N LEU A 119 -8.14 6.14 16.23
CA LEU A 119 -7.98 5.87 14.81
C LEU A 119 -6.83 6.69 14.21
N LYS A 120 -6.65 7.95 14.66
CA LYS A 120 -5.45 8.72 14.32
C LYS A 120 -4.20 8.01 14.78
N LYS A 121 -4.22 7.47 16.02
CA LYS A 121 -3.11 6.70 16.56
C LYS A 121 -2.85 5.41 15.75
N LEU A 122 -3.90 4.72 15.29
CA LEU A 122 -3.75 3.54 14.42
C LEU A 122 -3.00 3.89 13.14
N ASP A 123 -3.40 4.95 12.47
CA ASP A 123 -2.77 5.45 11.25
C ASP A 123 -1.31 5.87 11.50
N ASP A 124 -1.07 6.69 12.55
CA ASP A 124 0.29 7.10 12.96
C ASP A 124 1.21 5.88 13.22
N VAL A 125 0.70 4.82 13.86
CA VAL A 125 1.47 3.60 14.13
C VAL A 125 1.71 2.81 12.84
N THR A 126 0.75 2.75 11.93
CA THR A 126 0.91 2.10 10.62
C THR A 126 2.00 2.81 9.80
N LEU A 127 2.02 4.15 9.79
CA LEU A 127 3.11 4.93 9.20
C LEU A 127 4.47 4.65 9.87
N GLN A 128 4.53 4.51 11.20
CA GLN A 128 5.76 4.14 11.90
C GLN A 128 6.22 2.72 11.50
N CYS A 129 5.28 1.77 11.34
CA CYS A 129 5.57 0.43 10.84
C CYS A 129 6.19 0.48 9.43
N LEU A 130 5.60 1.26 8.53
CA LEU A 130 6.11 1.46 7.17
C LEU A 130 7.53 2.06 7.19
N GLN A 131 7.74 3.13 7.96
CA GLN A 131 9.06 3.77 8.07
C GLN A 131 10.12 2.83 8.65
N ALA A 132 9.77 2.02 9.66
CA ALA A 132 10.67 1.03 10.24
C ALA A 132 11.02 -0.07 9.24
N GLY A 133 10.03 -0.58 8.50
CA GLY A 133 10.22 -1.57 7.43
C GLY A 133 11.14 -1.03 6.33
N ILE A 134 10.92 0.20 5.87
CA ILE A 134 11.78 0.86 4.87
C ILE A 134 13.19 1.06 5.41
N ALA A 135 13.34 1.48 6.67
CA ALA A 135 14.66 1.66 7.29
C ALA A 135 15.43 0.35 7.43
N ALA A 136 14.73 -0.79 7.57
CA ALA A 136 15.33 -2.13 7.59
C ALA A 136 15.62 -2.67 6.17
N CYS A 137 14.98 -2.11 5.13
CA CYS A 137 15.19 -2.49 3.73
C CYS A 137 16.54 -1.95 3.21
N LYS A 138 17.64 -2.54 3.67
CA LYS A 138 19.02 -2.15 3.29
C LYS A 138 19.68 -3.24 2.48
N PRO A 139 20.56 -2.89 1.52
CA PRO A 139 21.36 -3.89 0.80
C PRO A 139 22.15 -4.74 1.80
N GLY A 140 22.09 -6.06 1.64
CA GLY A 140 22.73 -7.04 2.53
C GLY A 140 21.87 -7.56 3.68
N ASN A 141 20.87 -6.82 4.14
CA ASN A 141 19.83 -7.30 5.05
C ASN A 141 18.98 -8.39 4.36
N ARG A 142 18.02 -8.93 5.07
CA ARG A 142 17.08 -9.94 4.56
C ARG A 142 15.64 -9.43 4.62
N ILE A 143 14.75 -10.06 3.89
CA ILE A 143 13.31 -9.73 3.93
C ILE A 143 12.74 -9.86 5.36
N GLY A 144 13.19 -10.85 6.13
CA GLY A 144 12.80 -11.00 7.53
C GLY A 144 13.19 -9.83 8.44
N ASP A 145 14.21 -9.04 8.08
CA ASP A 145 14.55 -7.83 8.85
C ASP A 145 13.48 -6.74 8.68
N ILE A 146 12.84 -6.67 7.49
CA ILE A 146 11.69 -5.79 7.25
C ILE A 146 10.50 -6.24 8.09
N ALA A 147 10.15 -7.54 8.02
CA ALA A 147 9.05 -8.13 8.77
C ALA A 147 9.22 -7.90 10.29
N HIS A 148 10.42 -8.12 10.82
CA HIS A 148 10.74 -7.92 12.24
C HIS A 148 10.55 -6.45 12.65
N ALA A 149 11.03 -5.50 11.84
CA ALA A 149 10.92 -4.08 12.15
C ALA A 149 9.47 -3.59 12.19
N VAL A 150 8.62 -4.07 11.27
CA VAL A 150 7.18 -3.79 11.26
C VAL A 150 6.51 -4.40 12.49
N GLN A 151 6.78 -5.69 12.76
CA GLN A 151 6.20 -6.45 13.87
C GLN A 151 6.51 -5.80 15.22
N GLU A 152 7.76 -5.42 15.48
CA GLU A 152 8.18 -4.80 16.74
C GLU A 152 7.36 -3.55 17.09
N ILE A 153 7.07 -2.71 16.08
CA ILE A 153 6.29 -1.48 16.27
C ILE A 153 4.82 -1.80 16.56
N ALA A 154 4.18 -2.66 15.76
CA ALA A 154 2.77 -2.97 15.92
C ALA A 154 2.47 -3.71 17.24
N GLU A 155 3.28 -4.70 17.60
CA GLU A 155 3.14 -5.46 18.86
C GLU A 155 3.30 -4.58 20.10
N LYS A 156 4.22 -3.62 20.09
CA LYS A 156 4.40 -2.63 21.17
C LYS A 156 3.12 -1.82 21.44
N HIS A 157 2.28 -1.64 20.45
CA HIS A 157 1.00 -0.94 20.56
C HIS A 157 -0.19 -1.90 20.79
N GLY A 158 0.05 -3.22 20.76
CA GLY A 158 -0.99 -4.23 20.92
C GLY A 158 -1.94 -4.33 19.73
N TYR A 159 -1.49 -3.99 18.52
CA TYR A 159 -2.28 -4.02 17.29
C TYR A 159 -2.09 -5.34 16.54
N GLY A 160 -3.13 -5.77 15.83
CA GLY A 160 -3.08 -6.94 14.96
C GLY A 160 -2.29 -6.64 13.69
N ILE A 161 -1.48 -7.60 13.24
CA ILE A 161 -0.71 -7.51 11.99
C ILE A 161 -1.29 -8.55 11.04
N VAL A 162 -1.78 -8.11 9.90
CA VAL A 162 -2.31 -9.03 8.88
C VAL A 162 -1.18 -9.91 8.35
N TYR A 163 -1.39 -11.22 8.31
CA TYR A 163 -0.39 -12.21 7.87
C TYR A 163 -0.76 -12.96 6.59
N GLU A 164 -2.02 -12.91 6.15
CA GLU A 164 -2.47 -13.55 4.90
C GLU A 164 -2.09 -12.74 3.66
N TYR A 165 -1.81 -11.45 3.83
CA TYR A 165 -1.41 -10.53 2.78
C TYR A 165 -0.08 -9.88 3.14
N CYS A 166 0.70 -9.56 2.12
CA CYS A 166 2.07 -9.08 2.33
C CYS A 166 2.54 -8.22 1.16
N GLY A 167 3.56 -7.43 1.40
CA GLY A 167 4.28 -6.72 0.36
C GLY A 167 4.97 -7.66 -0.64
N HIS A 168 5.46 -7.10 -1.71
CA HIS A 168 5.96 -7.86 -2.86
C HIS A 168 7.02 -7.10 -3.66
N GLY A 169 7.70 -7.81 -4.57
CA GLY A 169 8.43 -7.15 -5.63
C GLY A 169 7.46 -6.51 -6.62
N VAL A 170 7.85 -5.40 -7.24
CA VAL A 170 7.01 -4.63 -8.18
C VAL A 170 7.84 -4.00 -9.29
N GLY A 171 7.19 -3.54 -10.35
CA GLY A 171 7.78 -2.64 -11.33
C GLY A 171 7.70 -3.10 -12.78
N LEU A 172 7.95 -4.35 -13.12
CA LEU A 172 7.74 -4.92 -14.44
C LEU A 172 6.44 -5.73 -14.50
N ASP A 173 5.97 -6.14 -13.33
CA ASP A 173 4.65 -6.70 -13.09
C ASP A 173 4.06 -6.09 -11.82
N VAL A 174 2.74 -6.27 -11.60
CA VAL A 174 2.07 -5.78 -10.38
C VAL A 174 2.65 -6.52 -9.18
N HIS A 175 2.60 -7.84 -9.19
CA HIS A 175 3.15 -8.68 -8.13
C HIS A 175 4.34 -9.49 -8.65
N GLU A 176 5.48 -9.32 -8.00
CA GLU A 176 6.72 -10.05 -8.29
C GLU A 176 7.31 -10.64 -7.00
N ASP A 177 8.18 -11.65 -7.15
CA ASP A 177 9.04 -12.08 -6.03
C ASP A 177 9.99 -10.96 -5.57
N PRO A 178 10.35 -10.90 -4.28
CA PRO A 178 9.91 -11.77 -3.20
C PRO A 178 8.61 -11.30 -2.55
N SER A 179 7.91 -12.21 -1.83
CA SER A 179 6.92 -11.79 -0.82
C SER A 179 7.62 -11.10 0.35
N ILE A 180 6.99 -10.07 0.90
CA ILE A 180 7.52 -9.24 2.00
C ILE A 180 6.49 -9.21 3.12
N PRO A 181 6.46 -10.21 4.00
CA PRO A 181 5.50 -10.27 5.08
C PRO A 181 5.73 -9.15 6.11
N ASN A 182 4.67 -8.79 6.82
CA ASN A 182 4.68 -7.79 7.88
C ASN A 182 4.95 -8.39 9.28
N THR A 183 5.11 -9.70 9.36
CA THR A 183 5.41 -10.46 10.58
C THR A 183 6.30 -11.65 10.26
N LEU A 184 7.16 -12.04 11.21
CA LEU A 184 8.04 -13.20 11.04
C LEU A 184 7.25 -14.51 10.97
N ASP A 185 6.06 -14.58 11.56
CA ASP A 185 5.20 -15.77 11.53
C ASP A 185 4.70 -16.12 10.13
N ALA A 186 4.65 -15.14 9.22
CA ALA A 186 4.26 -15.31 7.82
C ALA A 186 5.45 -15.47 6.84
N LEU A 187 6.67 -15.65 7.36
CA LEU A 187 7.90 -15.67 6.55
C LEU A 187 8.16 -17.05 5.93
N ASP A 188 7.78 -17.26 4.67
CA ASP A 188 8.03 -18.50 3.93
C ASP A 188 9.47 -18.60 3.40
N SER A 189 10.05 -17.48 2.99
CA SER A 189 11.41 -17.39 2.47
C SER A 189 12.10 -16.14 2.96
N ASN A 190 13.42 -16.19 3.13
CA ASN A 190 14.19 -15.07 3.69
C ASN A 190 15.41 -14.71 2.81
N PRO A 191 15.18 -14.27 1.56
CA PRO A 191 16.26 -13.89 0.66
C PRO A 191 16.99 -12.63 1.15
N ARG A 192 18.24 -12.47 0.70
CA ARG A 192 18.98 -11.23 0.92
C ARG A 192 18.45 -10.12 0.03
N ILE A 193 18.35 -8.94 0.61
CA ILE A 193 18.03 -7.69 -0.11
C ILE A 193 19.26 -7.30 -0.94
N GLN A 194 19.05 -7.10 -2.24
CA GLN A 194 20.11 -6.86 -3.21
C GLN A 194 19.81 -5.63 -4.06
N ALA A 195 20.87 -4.95 -4.50
CA ALA A 195 20.75 -3.87 -5.46
C ALA A 195 20.00 -4.33 -6.74
N GLY A 196 19.10 -3.51 -7.23
CA GLY A 196 18.20 -3.81 -8.35
C GLY A 196 16.86 -4.38 -7.93
N MET A 197 16.62 -4.71 -6.65
CA MET A 197 15.27 -4.99 -6.16
C MET A 197 14.44 -3.71 -6.14
N VAL A 198 13.18 -3.81 -6.56
CA VAL A 198 12.15 -2.79 -6.37
C VAL A 198 11.00 -3.49 -5.66
N LEU A 199 10.60 -2.94 -4.51
CA LEU A 199 9.79 -3.61 -3.51
C LEU A 199 8.65 -2.70 -3.06
N ALA A 200 7.44 -3.23 -2.94
CA ALA A 200 6.30 -2.65 -2.24
C ALA A 200 6.36 -3.09 -0.77
N ILE A 201 6.49 -2.16 0.14
CA ILE A 201 6.46 -2.39 1.60
C ILE A 201 5.17 -1.79 2.11
N GLU A 202 4.28 -2.65 2.63
CA GLU A 202 2.88 -2.32 2.83
C GLU A 202 2.30 -2.91 4.14
N PRO A 203 2.61 -2.36 5.31
CA PRO A 203 2.00 -2.80 6.54
C PRO A 203 0.49 -2.56 6.55
N MET A 204 -0.27 -3.63 6.84
CA MET A 204 -1.70 -3.64 7.12
C MET A 204 -1.87 -3.90 8.61
N ILE A 205 -2.30 -2.88 9.35
CA ILE A 205 -2.36 -2.90 10.82
C ILE A 205 -3.80 -2.73 11.29
N ASN A 206 -4.27 -3.70 12.09
CA ASN A 206 -5.61 -3.73 12.62
C ASN A 206 -5.66 -3.20 14.06
N LEU A 207 -6.66 -2.39 14.38
CA LEU A 207 -6.90 -1.93 15.77
C LEU A 207 -7.19 -3.09 16.73
N GLY A 208 -7.66 -4.22 16.21
CA GLY A 208 -8.02 -5.42 16.95
C GLY A 208 -7.13 -6.61 16.63
N THR A 209 -7.75 -7.74 16.28
CA THR A 209 -7.05 -9.00 15.96
C THR A 209 -6.41 -8.97 14.57
N ALA A 210 -5.45 -9.85 14.36
CA ALA A 210 -4.79 -10.01 13.05
C ALA A 210 -5.71 -10.64 11.99
N ASP A 211 -6.72 -11.41 12.44
CA ASP A 211 -7.56 -12.22 11.57
C ASP A 211 -8.39 -11.39 10.59
N VAL A 212 -8.48 -11.85 9.36
CA VAL A 212 -9.23 -11.21 8.28
C VAL A 212 -10.15 -12.21 7.56
N LYS A 213 -11.07 -11.71 6.76
CA LYS A 213 -11.96 -12.50 5.90
C LYS A 213 -12.26 -11.77 4.61
N VAL A 214 -12.40 -12.52 3.53
CA VAL A 214 -12.82 -11.99 2.23
C VAL A 214 -14.33 -11.91 2.16
N LEU A 215 -14.88 -10.81 1.68
CA LEU A 215 -16.33 -10.65 1.47
C LEU A 215 -16.80 -11.45 0.25
N LYS A 216 -18.14 -11.53 0.12
CA LYS A 216 -18.79 -12.29 -0.99
C LYS A 216 -18.53 -11.71 -2.38
N ASP A 217 -18.02 -10.49 -2.47
CA ASP A 217 -17.59 -9.86 -3.73
C ASP A 217 -16.30 -10.47 -4.31
N GLY A 218 -15.62 -11.31 -3.52
CA GLY A 218 -14.40 -12.01 -3.91
C GLY A 218 -13.12 -11.18 -3.84
N TRP A 219 -13.21 -9.90 -3.42
CA TRP A 219 -12.10 -8.96 -3.37
C TRP A 219 -11.91 -8.33 -2.00
N THR A 220 -12.93 -7.65 -1.49
CA THR A 220 -12.82 -6.85 -0.26
C THR A 220 -12.44 -7.70 0.93
N VAL A 221 -11.30 -7.39 1.53
CA VAL A 221 -10.79 -8.02 2.75
C VAL A 221 -11.17 -7.14 3.94
N VAL A 222 -11.79 -7.74 4.96
CA VAL A 222 -12.20 -7.03 6.17
C VAL A 222 -11.62 -7.70 7.41
N THR A 223 -11.45 -6.94 8.49
CA THR A 223 -11.08 -7.50 9.79
C THR A 223 -12.15 -8.47 10.29
N ALA A 224 -11.74 -9.58 10.92
CA ALA A 224 -12.69 -10.59 11.41
C ALA A 224 -13.54 -10.09 12.58
N ASP A 225 -12.96 -9.19 13.41
CA ASP A 225 -13.60 -8.61 14.59
C ASP A 225 -14.38 -7.30 14.30
N GLY A 226 -14.35 -6.80 13.07
CA GLY A 226 -15.05 -5.59 12.64
C GLY A 226 -14.44 -4.28 13.14
N LYS A 227 -13.22 -4.31 13.71
CA LYS A 227 -12.51 -3.10 14.11
C LYS A 227 -11.74 -2.49 12.93
N PRO A 228 -11.48 -1.18 12.94
CA PRO A 228 -10.74 -0.51 11.87
C PRO A 228 -9.34 -1.06 11.61
N SER A 229 -8.92 -0.93 10.38
CA SER A 229 -7.57 -1.18 9.87
C SER A 229 -7.02 0.07 9.20
N ALA A 230 -5.70 0.20 9.13
CA ALA A 230 -5.00 1.18 8.31
C ALA A 230 -3.98 0.49 7.42
N HIS A 231 -3.80 1.01 6.22
CA HIS A 231 -2.90 0.49 5.20
C HIS A 231 -2.05 1.63 4.63
N GLU A 232 -0.75 1.55 4.82
CA GLU A 232 0.22 2.50 4.32
C GLU A 232 1.28 1.76 3.49
N GLU A 233 1.69 2.32 2.36
CA GLU A 233 2.60 1.64 1.46
C GLU A 233 3.47 2.59 0.68
N HIS A 234 4.71 2.16 0.45
CA HIS A 234 5.63 2.76 -0.51
C HIS A 234 6.33 1.72 -1.40
N THR A 235 6.49 2.07 -2.68
CA THR A 235 7.48 1.42 -3.56
C THR A 235 8.86 2.00 -3.29
N VAL A 236 9.83 1.12 -3.01
CA VAL A 236 11.22 1.46 -2.79
C VAL A 236 12.14 0.77 -3.80
N ALA A 237 13.24 1.41 -4.18
CA ALA A 237 14.30 0.80 -4.98
C ALA A 237 15.57 0.63 -4.14
N VAL A 238 16.19 -0.54 -4.23
CA VAL A 238 17.44 -0.87 -3.53
C VAL A 238 18.62 -0.64 -4.46
N PHE A 239 19.56 0.21 -4.05
CA PHE A 239 20.84 0.47 -4.69
C PHE A 239 21.97 -0.22 -3.94
N ARG A 240 23.21 -0.05 -4.38
CA ARG A 240 24.36 -0.74 -3.76
C ARG A 240 24.66 -0.29 -2.34
N ASP A 241 24.37 0.96 -2.02
CA ASP A 241 24.73 1.65 -0.78
C ASP A 241 23.54 2.26 -0.01
N HIS A 242 22.36 2.31 -0.64
CA HIS A 242 21.16 2.88 -0.04
C HIS A 242 19.87 2.29 -0.61
N THR A 243 18.76 2.63 -0.01
CA THR A 243 17.40 2.39 -0.50
C THR A 243 16.69 3.73 -0.67
N GLU A 244 15.98 3.90 -1.78
CA GLU A 244 15.26 5.10 -2.14
C GLU A 244 13.76 4.84 -2.16
N ILE A 245 12.97 5.73 -1.58
CA ILE A 245 11.49 5.71 -1.69
C ILE A 245 11.13 6.37 -3.02
N LEU A 246 10.59 5.58 -3.96
CA LEU A 246 10.22 6.08 -5.28
C LEU A 246 8.86 6.79 -5.30
N THR A 247 7.96 6.46 -4.37
CA THR A 247 6.60 7.01 -4.25
C THR A 247 6.47 8.11 -3.19
N ALA A 248 7.61 8.70 -2.73
CA ALA A 248 7.57 9.83 -1.80
C ALA A 248 6.76 10.99 -2.38
N LEU A 249 5.92 11.64 -1.54
CA LEU A 249 5.09 12.75 -1.99
C LEU A 249 5.88 14.06 -2.17
N ASP A 250 7.05 14.17 -1.57
CA ASP A 250 7.95 15.33 -1.56
C ASP A 250 9.28 15.08 -2.31
N TYR A 251 9.24 14.33 -3.42
CA TYR A 251 10.40 14.01 -4.25
C TYR A 251 10.96 15.21 -5.00
#